data_45b1ed8a2948f1237a285d19890cecdd
#
_entry.id   45b1ed8a2948f1237a285d19890cecdd
#
_cell.length_a   1.000
_cell.length_b   1.000
_cell.length_c   1.000
_cell.angle_alpha   90.00
_cell.angle_beta   90.00
_cell.angle_gamma   90.00
#
_symmetry.space_group_name_H-M   'P 1'
#
loop_
_entity.id
_entity.type
_entity.pdbx_description
1 polymer ?
#
loop_
_entity_poly.entity_id
_entity_poly.type
_entity_poly.pdbx_seq_one_letter_code
_entity_poly.pdbx_strand_id
1 'polypeptide(L)'
;MAQYELLIHAHRAVVDGRIQKAAVTVDGGVISSVRTGSDARDIGLAGEHTIDLGGDVVLMPGLVDPHVGSEDVAVATRSAAVGGITTVVDYGSDLRPAATEPDQVDAWRDAVTGEATVDVGLWGAAVPGNAGRLGALLDRGVFGVAAIGAGAGVEGAPTLDRDQLVRAAEEVAAHGGLFGADVAADDLHALLEVTRRTGGRLHVRNVADAAALPLLREARADGLPVTAATCPHLLALVSEVTHGGDAVARLDPPIRDAATRELLWDALRDGTIDAVDSARLGLSVVWSEARRRGFDLADVACWMSTRTAALVGLADRGEIRTGLRADLTAVADDEAFVVLPDARELGSADSVYAQRALAGVVRWTMTAGVVVDPRGLPRGRPLTRATRGDG
;
A
#
# COMPACT_ATOMS: atom_id res chain seq x y z
N MET A 1 5.64 9.21 37.92
CA MET A 1 4.86 8.90 36.73
C MET A 1 5.84 8.85 35.59
N ALA A 2 5.78 7.84 34.72
CA ALA A 2 6.56 7.87 33.50
C ALA A 2 5.96 8.97 32.61
N GLN A 3 6.80 9.88 32.13
CA GLN A 3 6.39 10.95 31.23
C GLN A 3 6.77 10.50 29.83
N TYR A 4 5.80 10.48 28.92
CA TYR A 4 5.96 10.13 27.49
C TYR A 4 5.96 11.40 26.65
N GLU A 5 6.61 11.38 25.47
CA GLU A 5 6.56 12.51 24.55
C GLU A 5 5.13 12.75 24.04
N LEU A 6 4.41 11.66 23.73
CA LEU A 6 3.04 11.74 23.22
C LEU A 6 2.18 10.65 23.84
N LEU A 7 0.96 11.03 24.23
CA LEU A 7 -0.12 10.12 24.64
C LEU A 7 -1.32 10.33 23.73
N ILE A 8 -1.82 9.24 23.13
CA ILE A 8 -3.03 9.26 22.32
C ILE A 8 -4.10 8.44 23.03
N HIS A 9 -5.20 9.09 23.40
CA HIS A 9 -6.42 8.43 23.85
C HIS A 9 -7.35 8.25 22.67
N ALA A 10 -7.69 7.02 22.33
CA ALA A 10 -8.63 6.71 21.25
C ALA A 10 -9.82 5.92 21.81
N HIS A 11 -11.03 6.46 21.64
CA HIS A 11 -12.24 5.72 21.96
C HIS A 11 -12.43 4.52 21.04
N ARG A 12 -11.88 4.61 19.84
CA ARG A 12 -11.92 3.59 18.80
C ARG A 12 -10.53 3.52 18.14
N ALA A 13 -9.85 2.40 18.27
CA ALA A 13 -8.55 2.16 17.65
C ALA A 13 -8.49 0.73 17.07
N VAL A 14 -7.86 0.57 15.93
CA VAL A 14 -7.58 -0.75 15.36
C VAL A 14 -6.34 -1.33 16.04
N VAL A 15 -6.56 -2.26 16.96
CA VAL A 15 -5.51 -2.96 17.71
C VAL A 15 -5.82 -4.45 17.71
N ASP A 16 -4.85 -5.29 17.42
CA ASP A 16 -4.99 -6.75 17.32
C ASP A 16 -6.14 -7.19 16.39
N GLY A 17 -6.27 -6.52 15.24
CA GLY A 17 -7.27 -6.84 14.21
C GLY A 17 -8.71 -6.52 14.59
N ARG A 18 -8.96 -5.65 15.56
CA ARG A 18 -10.31 -5.24 15.98
C ARG A 18 -10.36 -3.79 16.43
N ILE A 19 -11.55 -3.20 16.37
CA ILE A 19 -11.77 -1.84 16.86
C ILE A 19 -12.10 -1.88 18.35
N GLN A 20 -11.28 -1.21 19.16
CA GLN A 20 -11.44 -1.16 20.61
C GLN A 20 -10.89 0.16 21.18
N LYS A 21 -11.21 0.46 22.45
CA LYS A 21 -10.55 1.57 23.17
C LYS A 21 -9.08 1.29 23.33
N ALA A 22 -8.25 2.32 23.10
CA ALA A 22 -6.82 2.23 23.34
C ALA A 22 -6.25 3.54 23.89
N ALA A 23 -5.18 3.40 24.71
CA ALA A 23 -4.24 4.46 25.04
C ALA A 23 -2.88 4.05 24.47
N VAL A 24 -2.33 4.88 23.60
CA VAL A 24 -1.07 4.64 22.90
C VAL A 24 -0.07 5.68 23.36
N THR A 25 1.08 5.26 23.89
CA THR A 25 2.19 6.15 24.24
C THR A 25 3.29 6.05 23.21
N VAL A 26 3.93 7.17 22.92
CA VAL A 26 5.01 7.27 21.92
C VAL A 26 6.20 7.98 22.54
N ASP A 27 7.39 7.44 22.31
CA ASP A 27 8.68 8.04 22.65
C ASP A 27 9.67 7.81 21.51
N GLY A 28 10.40 8.86 21.13
CA GLY A 28 11.39 8.77 20.05
C GLY A 28 10.82 8.28 18.72
N GLY A 29 9.53 8.54 18.46
CA GLY A 29 8.85 8.10 17.24
C GLY A 29 8.42 6.64 17.22
N VAL A 30 8.56 5.91 18.36
CA VAL A 30 8.19 4.50 18.52
C VAL A 30 7.05 4.38 19.51
N ILE A 31 6.13 3.46 19.28
CA ILE A 31 5.05 3.12 20.20
C ILE A 31 5.68 2.42 21.42
N SER A 32 5.71 3.11 22.54
CA SER A 32 6.31 2.61 23.79
C SER A 32 5.35 1.73 24.60
N SER A 33 4.03 1.98 24.52
CA SER A 33 3.03 1.05 25.05
C SER A 33 1.68 1.19 24.35
N VAL A 34 0.90 0.11 24.36
CA VAL A 34 -0.51 0.08 23.95
C VAL A 34 -1.31 -0.56 25.07
N ARG A 35 -2.31 0.16 25.58
CA ARG A 35 -3.27 -0.35 26.57
C ARG A 35 -4.66 -0.35 25.97
N THR A 36 -5.41 -1.41 26.13
CA THR A 36 -6.74 -1.59 25.51
C THR A 36 -7.84 -1.83 26.53
N GLY A 37 -9.10 -1.64 26.14
CA GLY A 37 -10.27 -1.91 26.97
C GLY A 37 -10.33 -1.07 28.25
N SER A 38 -10.54 -1.70 29.40
CA SER A 38 -10.58 -1.04 30.71
C SER A 38 -9.25 -0.40 31.10
N ASP A 39 -8.14 -0.98 30.65
CA ASP A 39 -6.78 -0.54 30.96
C ASP A 39 -6.37 0.71 30.16
N ALA A 40 -7.17 1.08 29.15
CA ALA A 40 -7.03 2.34 28.43
C ALA A 40 -7.52 3.56 29.22
N ARG A 41 -8.13 3.35 30.37
CA ARG A 41 -8.53 4.43 31.28
C ARG A 41 -7.36 4.74 32.22
N ASP A 42 -6.88 5.90 32.07
CA ASP A 42 -6.09 6.78 32.90
C ASP A 42 -5.67 6.24 34.29
N ILE A 43 -4.65 5.41 34.34
CA ILE A 43 -3.95 5.13 35.59
C ILE A 43 -2.51 5.60 35.42
N GLY A 44 -2.34 6.93 35.56
CA GLY A 44 -1.01 7.52 35.69
C GLY A 44 -0.14 7.56 34.42
N LEU A 45 -0.75 7.52 33.22
CA LEU A 45 -0.09 7.89 31.97
C LEU A 45 -0.10 9.41 31.83
N ALA A 46 1.04 10.01 31.54
CA ALA A 46 1.15 11.42 31.24
C ALA A 46 2.06 11.59 30.02
N GLY A 47 1.60 12.33 29.03
CA GLY A 47 2.39 12.76 27.88
C GLY A 47 2.73 14.24 28.00
N GLU A 48 3.87 14.67 27.44
CA GLU A 48 4.14 16.08 27.24
C GLU A 48 3.09 16.69 26.33
N HIS A 49 2.66 15.92 25.32
CA HIS A 49 1.55 16.20 24.44
C HIS A 49 0.49 15.10 24.57
N THR A 50 -0.79 15.50 24.55
CA THR A 50 -1.91 14.55 24.58
C THR A 50 -2.85 14.83 23.41
N ILE A 51 -3.20 13.77 22.68
CA ILE A 51 -4.23 13.76 21.66
C ILE A 51 -5.40 12.93 22.19
N ASP A 52 -6.58 13.54 22.29
CA ASP A 52 -7.82 12.83 22.62
C ASP A 52 -8.71 12.72 21.39
N LEU A 53 -8.93 11.48 20.94
CA LEU A 53 -9.80 11.18 19.80
C LEU A 53 -11.17 10.77 20.30
N GLY A 54 -12.17 11.57 19.92
CA GLY A 54 -13.58 11.29 20.20
C GLY A 54 -14.07 9.97 19.62
N GLY A 55 -15.31 9.61 19.93
CA GLY A 55 -15.94 8.39 19.42
C GLY A 55 -16.28 8.40 17.93
N ASP A 56 -16.18 9.55 17.28
CA ASP A 56 -16.41 9.78 15.85
C ASP A 56 -15.17 9.54 14.98
N VAL A 57 -14.02 9.26 15.61
CA VAL A 57 -12.75 9.01 14.92
C VAL A 57 -12.19 7.65 15.31
N VAL A 58 -11.68 6.92 14.33
CA VAL A 58 -10.94 5.66 14.52
C VAL A 58 -9.45 5.90 14.32
N LEU A 59 -8.64 5.53 15.30
CA LEU A 59 -7.19 5.47 15.15
C LEU A 59 -6.81 4.18 14.45
N MET A 60 -6.09 4.29 13.34
CA MET A 60 -5.61 3.16 12.54
C MET A 60 -4.08 3.18 12.45
N PRO A 61 -3.43 2.03 12.19
CA PRO A 61 -2.05 2.06 11.69
C PRO A 61 -2.00 2.86 10.39
N GLY A 62 -0.93 3.60 10.19
CA GLY A 62 -0.68 4.31 8.95
C GLY A 62 -0.67 3.35 7.76
N LEU A 63 -1.27 3.76 6.66
CA LEU A 63 -1.35 2.92 5.48
C LEU A 63 0.04 2.76 4.85
N VAL A 64 0.29 1.58 4.32
CA VAL A 64 1.47 1.26 3.52
C VAL A 64 1.03 0.98 2.10
N ASP A 65 1.41 1.86 1.18
CA ASP A 65 1.02 1.74 -0.21
C ASP A 65 2.17 1.12 -1.03
N PRO A 66 2.02 -0.09 -1.55
CA PRO A 66 3.04 -0.71 -2.36
C PRO A 66 3.08 -0.16 -3.80
N HIS A 67 2.18 0.78 -4.15
CA HIS A 67 2.10 1.34 -5.49
C HIS A 67 1.61 2.80 -5.47
N VAL A 68 2.51 3.73 -5.74
CA VAL A 68 2.15 5.13 -6.01
C VAL A 68 2.69 5.53 -7.37
N GLY A 69 1.81 6.06 -8.22
CA GLY A 69 2.17 6.63 -9.49
C GLY A 69 2.22 8.16 -9.42
N SER A 70 3.40 8.77 -9.55
CA SER A 70 3.56 10.21 -9.81
C SER A 70 4.96 10.54 -10.31
N GLU A 71 5.06 11.43 -11.27
CA GLU A 71 6.34 11.95 -11.78
C GLU A 71 7.08 12.85 -10.77
N ASP A 72 6.39 13.30 -9.70
CA ASP A 72 6.90 14.23 -8.69
C ASP A 72 6.76 13.62 -7.28
N VAL A 73 7.90 13.31 -6.66
CA VAL A 73 7.98 12.72 -5.32
C VAL A 73 7.30 13.60 -4.27
N ALA A 74 7.48 14.90 -4.32
CA ALA A 74 6.93 15.82 -3.34
C ALA A 74 5.39 15.88 -3.46
N VAL A 75 4.85 15.88 -4.67
CA VAL A 75 3.40 15.84 -4.92
C VAL A 75 2.81 14.50 -4.52
N ALA A 76 3.44 13.40 -4.91
CA ALA A 76 2.98 12.05 -4.60
C ALA A 76 2.91 11.81 -3.10
N THR A 77 4.01 12.05 -2.40
CA THR A 77 4.12 11.77 -0.96
C THR A 77 3.27 12.72 -0.10
N ARG A 78 3.06 13.96 -0.56
CA ARG A 78 2.13 14.90 0.06
C ARG A 78 0.69 14.43 -0.07
N SER A 79 0.32 13.97 -1.26
CA SER A 79 -1.01 13.39 -1.52
C SER A 79 -1.24 12.09 -0.76
N ALA A 80 -0.21 11.26 -0.65
CA ALA A 80 -0.23 10.06 0.17
C ALA A 80 -0.53 10.40 1.64
N ALA A 81 0.16 11.39 2.21
CA ALA A 81 -0.08 11.85 3.58
C ALA A 81 -1.53 12.30 3.79
N VAL A 82 -2.12 13.04 2.84
CA VAL A 82 -3.53 13.45 2.92
C VAL A 82 -4.47 12.24 2.92
N GLY A 83 -4.11 11.17 2.23
CA GLY A 83 -4.87 9.91 2.15
C GLY A 83 -4.67 8.94 3.33
N GLY A 84 -3.91 9.30 4.35
CA GLY A 84 -3.64 8.41 5.50
C GLY A 84 -2.45 7.47 5.29
N ILE A 85 -1.70 7.63 4.20
CA ILE A 85 -0.57 6.79 3.84
C ILE A 85 0.69 7.37 4.50
N THR A 86 1.42 6.54 5.23
CA THR A 86 2.65 6.90 5.94
C THR A 86 3.90 6.37 5.27
N THR A 87 3.72 5.39 4.40
CA THR A 87 4.80 4.74 3.68
C THR A 87 4.35 4.37 2.27
N VAL A 88 5.19 4.68 1.31
CA VAL A 88 5.00 4.34 -0.10
C VAL A 88 6.15 3.43 -0.52
N VAL A 89 5.88 2.39 -1.29
CA VAL A 89 6.90 1.63 -2.01
C VAL A 89 6.61 1.74 -3.49
N ASP A 90 7.31 2.66 -4.14
CA ASP A 90 7.06 3.04 -5.52
C ASP A 90 7.61 1.99 -6.49
N TYR A 91 6.84 1.71 -7.53
CA TYR A 91 7.26 0.81 -8.61
C TYR A 91 8.30 1.41 -9.56
N GLY A 92 8.64 2.69 -9.40
CA GLY A 92 9.56 3.38 -10.29
C GLY A 92 9.04 3.53 -11.72
N SER A 93 7.80 3.15 -11.99
CA SER A 93 7.20 3.30 -13.32
C SER A 93 6.86 4.76 -13.64
N ASP A 94 6.59 5.53 -12.61
CA ASP A 94 6.13 6.91 -12.75
C ASP A 94 7.22 7.90 -12.34
N LEU A 95 8.19 7.50 -11.51
CA LEU A 95 9.42 8.24 -11.30
C LEU A 95 10.38 7.93 -12.46
N ARG A 96 10.49 8.82 -13.42
CA ARG A 96 11.38 8.65 -14.56
C ARG A 96 12.84 8.94 -14.16
N PRO A 97 13.77 8.04 -14.55
CA PRO A 97 13.62 6.76 -15.21
C PRO A 97 13.31 5.63 -14.20
N ALA A 98 12.57 4.59 -14.66
CA ALA A 98 12.37 3.38 -13.87
C ALA A 98 13.71 2.77 -13.43
N ALA A 99 13.77 2.22 -12.21
CA ALA A 99 15.00 1.66 -11.66
C ALA A 99 15.33 0.30 -12.33
N THR A 100 15.93 0.34 -13.49
CA THR A 100 16.38 -0.82 -14.27
C THR A 100 17.85 -1.15 -14.05
N GLU A 101 18.61 -0.23 -13.48
CA GLU A 101 20.05 -0.33 -13.21
C GLU A 101 20.36 0.19 -11.78
N PRO A 102 21.44 -0.32 -11.13
CA PRO A 102 21.80 0.07 -9.77
C PRO A 102 21.99 1.58 -9.56
N ASP A 103 22.61 2.27 -10.52
CA ASP A 103 22.86 3.71 -10.42
C ASP A 103 21.56 4.54 -10.41
N GLN A 104 20.51 4.03 -11.04
CA GLN A 104 19.19 4.67 -11.01
C GLN A 104 18.53 4.54 -9.63
N VAL A 105 18.78 3.44 -8.89
CA VAL A 105 18.33 3.29 -7.51
C VAL A 105 18.99 4.33 -6.60
N ASP A 106 20.28 4.60 -6.79
CA ASP A 106 21.00 5.61 -6.02
C ASP A 106 20.50 7.03 -6.37
N ALA A 107 20.35 7.36 -7.65
CA ALA A 107 19.81 8.63 -8.11
C ALA A 107 18.37 8.89 -7.60
N TRP A 108 17.55 7.85 -7.58
CA TRP A 108 16.20 7.92 -6.99
C TRP A 108 16.26 8.21 -5.49
N ARG A 109 17.16 7.55 -4.74
CA ARG A 109 17.32 7.78 -3.30
C ARG A 109 17.72 9.22 -3.00
N ASP A 110 18.61 9.80 -3.83
CA ASP A 110 19.00 11.19 -3.72
C ASP A 110 17.82 12.13 -4.00
N ALA A 111 17.01 11.83 -5.01
CA ALA A 111 15.82 12.60 -5.36
C ALA A 111 14.72 12.58 -4.29
N VAL A 112 14.58 11.48 -3.55
CA VAL A 112 13.62 11.35 -2.44
C VAL A 112 14.08 12.14 -1.21
N THR A 113 15.41 12.23 -1.00
CA THR A 113 15.98 12.82 0.20
C THR A 113 15.70 14.34 0.26
N GLY A 114 14.96 14.76 1.29
CA GLY A 114 14.60 16.17 1.49
C GLY A 114 13.35 16.64 0.72
N GLU A 115 12.76 15.79 -0.12
CA GLU A 115 11.56 16.12 -0.91
C GLU A 115 10.32 15.34 -0.44
N ALA A 116 10.51 14.15 0.13
CA ALA A 116 9.41 13.27 0.50
C ALA A 116 8.74 13.68 1.81
N THR A 117 7.41 13.74 1.80
CA THR A 117 6.58 14.04 2.98
C THR A 117 6.41 12.80 3.88
N VAL A 118 6.28 11.61 3.29
CA VAL A 118 6.22 10.30 3.96
C VAL A 118 7.38 9.42 3.52
N ASP A 119 7.62 8.32 4.24
CA ASP A 119 8.72 7.40 3.91
C ASP A 119 8.49 6.73 2.54
N VAL A 120 9.57 6.56 1.76
CA VAL A 120 9.47 6.02 0.39
C VAL A 120 10.48 4.91 0.16
N GLY A 121 10.00 3.72 -0.21
CA GLY A 121 10.77 2.61 -0.73
C GLY A 121 10.68 2.53 -2.26
N LEU A 122 11.48 1.66 -2.88
CA LEU A 122 11.51 1.49 -4.33
C LEU A 122 11.46 0.02 -4.72
N TRP A 123 10.73 -0.31 -5.76
CA TRP A 123 10.87 -1.53 -6.53
C TRP A 123 11.90 -1.34 -7.64
N GLY A 124 12.63 -2.40 -7.96
CA GLY A 124 13.35 -2.48 -9.22
C GLY A 124 12.42 -2.88 -10.36
N ALA A 125 12.79 -2.55 -11.58
CA ALA A 125 12.01 -2.84 -12.77
C ALA A 125 12.69 -3.92 -13.62
N ALA A 126 11.97 -5.01 -13.93
CA ALA A 126 12.36 -5.97 -14.93
C ALA A 126 11.84 -5.52 -16.30
N VAL A 127 12.75 -5.33 -17.24
CA VAL A 127 12.46 -4.90 -18.62
C VAL A 127 13.24 -5.78 -19.62
N PRO A 128 12.81 -5.86 -20.89
CA PRO A 128 13.62 -6.51 -21.91
C PRO A 128 15.04 -5.95 -21.94
N GLY A 129 16.03 -6.82 -21.80
CA GLY A 129 17.45 -6.44 -21.88
C GLY A 129 18.17 -6.26 -20.54
N ASN A 130 17.49 -6.29 -19.37
CA ASN A 130 18.18 -6.26 -18.07
C ASN A 130 18.18 -7.61 -17.32
N ALA A 131 17.72 -8.69 -17.94
CA ALA A 131 17.89 -10.05 -17.42
C ALA A 131 19.37 -10.34 -17.15
N GLY A 132 19.67 -11.02 -16.05
CA GLY A 132 21.02 -11.27 -15.52
C GLY A 132 21.58 -10.13 -14.66
N ARG A 133 20.82 -9.04 -14.44
CA ARG A 133 21.23 -7.88 -13.62
C ARG A 133 20.22 -7.51 -12.54
N LEU A 134 19.10 -8.25 -12.42
CA LEU A 134 18.03 -7.98 -11.45
C LEU A 134 18.52 -8.20 -10.01
N GLY A 135 19.44 -9.15 -9.80
CA GLY A 135 20.09 -9.36 -8.51
C GLY A 135 20.81 -8.11 -7.99
N ALA A 136 21.49 -7.37 -8.89
CA ALA A 136 22.18 -6.13 -8.51
C ALA A 136 21.24 -5.02 -8.02
N LEU A 137 19.98 -4.98 -8.50
CA LEU A 137 18.95 -4.07 -7.96
C LEU A 137 18.57 -4.46 -6.53
N LEU A 138 18.39 -5.77 -6.28
CA LEU A 138 18.09 -6.29 -4.93
C LEU A 138 19.22 -6.00 -3.94
N ASP A 139 20.48 -6.08 -4.37
CA ASP A 139 21.65 -5.74 -3.56
C ASP A 139 21.73 -4.25 -3.23
N ARG A 140 21.12 -3.38 -4.07
CA ARG A 140 20.96 -1.95 -3.78
C ARG A 140 19.80 -1.65 -2.83
N GLY A 141 19.07 -2.68 -2.36
CA GLY A 141 18.04 -2.57 -1.33
C GLY A 141 16.66 -2.16 -1.85
N VAL A 142 16.36 -2.44 -3.12
CA VAL A 142 14.97 -2.39 -3.60
C VAL A 142 14.11 -3.46 -2.90
N PHE A 143 12.83 -3.19 -2.68
CA PHE A 143 11.93 -4.07 -1.92
C PHE A 143 11.51 -5.32 -2.68
N GLY A 144 11.60 -5.27 -4.00
CA GLY A 144 11.34 -6.36 -4.92
C GLY A 144 11.70 -5.93 -6.34
N VAL A 145 11.49 -6.80 -7.29
CA VAL A 145 11.61 -6.48 -8.73
C VAL A 145 10.28 -6.79 -9.39
N ALA A 146 9.75 -5.81 -10.10
CA ALA A 146 8.48 -5.93 -10.80
C ALA A 146 8.65 -6.01 -12.30
N ALA A 147 7.90 -6.91 -12.95
CA ALA A 147 7.68 -6.84 -14.37
C ALA A 147 6.74 -5.65 -14.67
N ILE A 148 7.21 -4.72 -15.49
CA ILE A 148 6.39 -3.60 -15.93
C ILE A 148 5.49 -4.09 -17.06
N GLY A 149 4.17 -4.07 -16.85
CA GLY A 149 3.17 -4.48 -17.85
C GLY A 149 2.93 -3.43 -18.94
N ALA A 150 2.29 -3.82 -20.02
CA ALA A 150 1.74 -2.91 -21.00
C ALA A 150 0.59 -2.13 -20.34
N GLY A 151 0.78 -0.86 -20.08
CA GLY A 151 -0.20 -0.02 -19.39
C GLY A 151 0.34 0.61 -18.10
N ALA A 152 1.42 0.11 -17.55
CA ALA A 152 2.02 0.65 -16.32
C ALA A 152 2.72 2.02 -16.49
N GLY A 153 2.31 2.83 -17.47
CA GLY A 153 2.70 4.23 -17.59
C GLY A 153 4.15 4.52 -18.02
N VAL A 154 4.98 3.51 -18.20
CA VAL A 154 6.34 3.72 -18.73
C VAL A 154 6.23 3.84 -20.25
N GLU A 155 6.04 5.06 -20.72
CA GLU A 155 6.00 5.37 -22.14
C GLU A 155 7.25 4.83 -22.84
N GLY A 156 7.06 3.83 -23.72
CA GLY A 156 8.13 3.20 -24.49
C GLY A 156 8.87 2.05 -23.81
N ALA A 157 8.47 1.60 -22.61
CA ALA A 157 9.02 0.37 -22.03
C ALA A 157 8.30 -0.84 -22.67
N PRO A 158 9.01 -1.68 -23.43
CA PRO A 158 8.41 -2.89 -23.96
C PRO A 158 8.09 -3.87 -22.82
N THR A 159 6.95 -4.54 -22.92
CA THR A 159 6.56 -5.60 -21.97
C THR A 159 7.45 -6.81 -22.12
N LEU A 160 7.66 -7.51 -21.00
CA LEU A 160 8.28 -8.83 -21.05
C LEU A 160 7.33 -9.83 -21.71
N ASP A 161 7.87 -10.66 -22.62
CA ASP A 161 7.17 -11.86 -23.04
C ASP A 161 7.20 -12.93 -21.95
N ARG A 162 6.46 -14.02 -22.13
CA ARG A 162 6.34 -15.10 -21.14
C ARG A 162 7.70 -15.69 -20.76
N ASP A 163 8.59 -15.92 -21.71
CA ASP A 163 9.90 -16.49 -21.43
C ASP A 163 10.79 -15.52 -20.65
N GLN A 164 10.66 -14.23 -20.93
CA GLN A 164 11.35 -13.18 -20.20
C GLN A 164 10.80 -13.04 -18.78
N LEU A 165 9.47 -13.12 -18.60
CA LEU A 165 8.82 -13.14 -17.27
C LEU A 165 9.33 -14.30 -16.42
N VAL A 166 9.36 -15.50 -16.99
CA VAL A 166 9.85 -16.71 -16.32
C VAL A 166 11.31 -16.54 -15.90
N ARG A 167 12.19 -16.10 -16.80
CA ARG A 167 13.61 -15.87 -16.49
C ARG A 167 13.82 -14.81 -15.40
N ALA A 168 13.06 -13.71 -15.47
CA ALA A 168 13.13 -12.66 -14.46
C ALA A 168 12.70 -13.18 -13.08
N ALA A 169 11.60 -13.94 -13.01
CA ALA A 169 11.12 -14.54 -11.77
C ALA A 169 12.13 -15.53 -11.18
N GLU A 170 12.77 -16.36 -12.02
CA GLU A 170 13.84 -17.30 -11.62
C GLU A 170 15.06 -16.58 -11.06
N GLU A 171 15.51 -15.52 -11.73
CA GLU A 171 16.64 -14.71 -11.27
C GLU A 171 16.35 -14.05 -9.92
N VAL A 172 15.18 -13.41 -9.78
CA VAL A 172 14.78 -12.78 -8.51
C VAL A 172 14.67 -13.81 -7.39
N ALA A 173 14.11 -14.99 -7.67
CA ALA A 173 14.02 -16.10 -6.72
C ALA A 173 15.41 -16.57 -6.27
N ALA A 174 16.38 -16.71 -7.18
CA ALA A 174 17.74 -17.09 -6.87
C ALA A 174 18.45 -16.12 -5.90
N HIS A 175 18.06 -14.83 -5.94
CA HIS A 175 18.55 -13.80 -5.00
C HIS A 175 17.66 -13.64 -3.75
N GLY A 176 16.65 -14.50 -3.56
CA GLY A 176 15.72 -14.43 -2.43
C GLY A 176 14.87 -13.16 -2.41
N GLY A 177 14.63 -12.56 -3.57
CA GLY A 177 13.82 -11.38 -3.78
C GLY A 177 12.32 -11.68 -3.84
N LEU A 178 11.54 -10.62 -3.96
CA LEU A 178 10.11 -10.66 -4.25
C LEU A 178 9.93 -10.26 -5.72
N PHE A 179 9.28 -11.12 -6.50
CA PHE A 179 8.93 -10.80 -7.89
C PHE A 179 7.47 -10.33 -7.95
N GLY A 180 7.24 -9.14 -8.52
CA GLY A 180 5.91 -8.57 -8.73
C GLY A 180 5.51 -8.62 -10.19
N ALA A 181 4.25 -8.93 -10.50
CA ALA A 181 3.78 -8.94 -11.88
C ALA A 181 2.29 -8.62 -11.98
N ASP A 182 1.95 -7.83 -13.01
CA ASP A 182 0.58 -7.67 -13.52
C ASP A 182 0.40 -8.62 -14.68
N VAL A 183 -0.36 -9.69 -14.50
CA VAL A 183 -0.42 -10.75 -15.51
C VAL A 183 -1.82 -11.31 -15.70
N ALA A 184 -2.12 -11.70 -16.93
CA ALA A 184 -3.29 -12.50 -17.24
C ALA A 184 -3.14 -13.93 -16.69
N ALA A 185 -4.26 -14.68 -16.62
CA ALA A 185 -4.31 -16.01 -16.04
C ALA A 185 -3.31 -16.99 -16.67
N ASP A 186 -3.06 -16.92 -17.99
CA ASP A 186 -2.11 -17.79 -18.68
C ASP A 186 -0.66 -17.56 -18.27
N ASP A 187 -0.25 -16.31 -18.05
CA ASP A 187 1.09 -15.97 -17.60
C ASP A 187 1.23 -16.19 -16.10
N LEU A 188 0.15 -15.99 -15.34
CA LEU A 188 0.09 -16.34 -13.92
C LEU A 188 0.40 -17.82 -13.72
N HIS A 189 -0.19 -18.72 -14.53
CA HIS A 189 0.09 -20.16 -14.44
C HIS A 189 1.59 -20.44 -14.59
N ALA A 190 2.26 -19.82 -15.57
CA ALA A 190 3.70 -19.99 -15.78
C ALA A 190 4.52 -19.50 -14.58
N LEU A 191 4.16 -18.35 -13.98
CA LEU A 191 4.84 -17.80 -12.80
C LEU A 191 4.61 -18.67 -11.55
N LEU A 192 3.43 -19.26 -11.37
CA LEU A 192 3.15 -20.21 -10.29
C LEU A 192 4.01 -21.47 -10.41
N GLU A 193 4.25 -21.98 -11.64
CA GLU A 193 5.18 -23.09 -11.87
C GLU A 193 6.63 -22.72 -11.50
N VAL A 194 7.08 -21.49 -11.80
CA VAL A 194 8.38 -21.00 -11.34
C VAL A 194 8.42 -20.99 -9.81
N THR A 195 7.40 -20.44 -9.17
CA THR A 195 7.29 -20.37 -7.70
C THR A 195 7.33 -21.77 -7.08
N ARG A 196 6.59 -22.73 -7.64
CA ARG A 196 6.60 -24.14 -7.18
C ARG A 196 7.98 -24.77 -7.28
N ARG A 197 8.70 -24.53 -8.35
CA ARG A 197 10.02 -25.12 -8.61
C ARG A 197 11.14 -24.45 -7.81
N THR A 198 11.08 -23.15 -7.60
CA THR A 198 12.16 -22.37 -6.99
C THR A 198 11.92 -22.04 -5.51
N GLY A 199 10.69 -22.08 -5.03
CA GLY A 199 10.30 -21.54 -3.73
C GLY A 199 10.37 -20.00 -3.66
N GLY A 200 10.51 -19.32 -4.82
CA GLY A 200 10.59 -17.86 -4.91
C GLY A 200 9.28 -17.18 -4.54
N ARG A 201 9.36 -15.99 -3.96
CA ARG A 201 8.20 -15.19 -3.59
C ARG A 201 7.60 -14.50 -4.81
N LEU A 202 6.30 -14.67 -5.03
CA LEU A 202 5.54 -14.04 -6.10
C LEU A 202 4.48 -13.09 -5.52
N HIS A 203 4.37 -11.90 -6.07
CA HIS A 203 3.28 -10.97 -5.81
C HIS A 203 2.51 -10.68 -7.10
N VAL A 204 1.25 -11.10 -7.14
CA VAL A 204 0.35 -10.84 -8.27
C VAL A 204 -0.38 -9.54 -8.02
N ARG A 205 -0.07 -8.54 -8.81
CA ARG A 205 -0.61 -7.19 -8.68
C ARG A 205 -1.91 -7.04 -9.46
N ASN A 206 -2.69 -6.04 -9.09
CA ASN A 206 -3.85 -5.56 -9.84
C ASN A 206 -4.77 -6.68 -10.32
N VAL A 207 -5.03 -7.69 -9.46
CA VAL A 207 -5.94 -8.78 -9.82
C VAL A 207 -7.30 -8.22 -10.20
N ALA A 208 -7.60 -8.26 -11.49
CA ALA A 208 -8.82 -7.72 -12.09
C ALA A 208 -9.68 -8.80 -12.74
N ASP A 209 -9.11 -9.98 -12.99
CA ASP A 209 -9.80 -11.06 -13.69
C ASP A 209 -10.18 -12.19 -12.71
N ALA A 210 -11.46 -12.55 -12.72
CA ALA A 210 -11.97 -13.66 -11.93
C ALA A 210 -11.29 -15.00 -12.28
N ALA A 211 -10.74 -15.16 -13.49
CA ALA A 211 -10.01 -16.35 -13.91
C ALA A 211 -8.70 -16.58 -13.13
N ALA A 212 -8.11 -15.52 -12.55
CA ALA A 212 -6.93 -15.65 -11.70
C ALA A 212 -7.23 -16.24 -10.32
N LEU A 213 -8.45 -16.06 -9.80
CA LEU A 213 -8.80 -16.43 -8.42
C LEU A 213 -8.70 -17.95 -8.12
N PRO A 214 -9.15 -18.87 -8.98
CA PRO A 214 -8.94 -20.29 -8.76
C PRO A 214 -7.46 -20.68 -8.69
N LEU A 215 -6.62 -20.11 -9.57
CA LEU A 215 -5.18 -20.37 -9.59
C LEU A 215 -4.51 -19.91 -8.30
N LEU A 216 -4.89 -18.73 -7.79
CA LEU A 216 -4.36 -18.21 -6.53
C LEU A 216 -4.80 -19.06 -5.33
N ARG A 217 -6.06 -19.54 -5.30
CA ARG A 217 -6.55 -20.45 -4.24
C ARG A 217 -5.79 -21.78 -4.23
N GLU A 218 -5.58 -22.37 -5.40
CA GLU A 218 -4.80 -23.60 -5.54
C GLU A 218 -3.35 -23.39 -5.08
N ALA A 219 -2.69 -22.34 -5.56
CA ALA A 219 -1.31 -22.03 -5.17
C ALA A 219 -1.16 -21.86 -3.64
N ARG A 220 -2.14 -21.24 -2.98
CA ARG A 220 -2.15 -21.07 -1.52
C ARG A 220 -2.41 -22.39 -0.79
N ALA A 221 -3.33 -23.21 -1.29
CA ALA A 221 -3.58 -24.54 -0.75
C ALA A 221 -2.36 -25.43 -0.82
N ASP A 222 -1.54 -25.27 -1.87
CA ASP A 222 -0.24 -25.94 -2.05
C ASP A 222 0.88 -25.32 -1.17
N GLY A 223 0.60 -24.24 -0.42
CA GLY A 223 1.58 -23.57 0.44
C GLY A 223 2.61 -22.76 -0.31
N LEU A 224 2.37 -22.36 -1.56
CA LEU A 224 3.30 -21.53 -2.32
C LEU A 224 3.40 -20.11 -1.72
N PRO A 225 4.58 -19.48 -1.72
CA PRO A 225 4.79 -18.13 -1.22
C PRO A 225 4.25 -17.08 -2.21
N VAL A 226 2.94 -17.08 -2.41
CA VAL A 226 2.21 -16.19 -3.32
C VAL A 226 1.34 -15.24 -2.53
N THR A 227 1.41 -13.96 -2.90
CA THR A 227 0.51 -12.90 -2.44
C THR A 227 -0.19 -12.25 -3.62
N ALA A 228 -1.35 -11.67 -3.39
CA ALA A 228 -2.14 -11.01 -4.43
C ALA A 228 -2.72 -9.70 -3.92
N ALA A 229 -2.76 -8.69 -4.79
CA ALA A 229 -3.43 -7.41 -4.52
C ALA A 229 -4.40 -7.04 -5.64
N THR A 230 -5.41 -6.25 -5.29
CA THR A 230 -6.31 -5.57 -6.22
C THR A 230 -6.28 -4.07 -5.96
N CYS A 231 -6.99 -3.28 -6.76
CA CYS A 231 -6.97 -1.82 -6.64
C CYS A 231 -8.37 -1.23 -6.38
N PRO A 232 -8.46 -0.03 -5.78
CA PRO A 232 -9.74 0.56 -5.36
C PRO A 232 -10.76 0.72 -6.47
N HIS A 233 -10.35 1.04 -7.69
CA HIS A 233 -11.28 1.24 -8.78
C HIS A 233 -12.00 -0.06 -9.21
N LEU A 234 -11.34 -1.21 -9.10
CA LEU A 234 -11.94 -2.52 -9.36
C LEU A 234 -12.97 -2.93 -8.30
N LEU A 235 -12.81 -2.41 -7.08
CA LEU A 235 -13.70 -2.67 -5.95
C LEU A 235 -14.91 -1.72 -5.91
N ALA A 236 -14.81 -0.55 -6.57
CA ALA A 236 -15.82 0.51 -6.47
C ALA A 236 -16.57 0.79 -7.77
N LEU A 237 -15.91 0.61 -8.92
CA LEU A 237 -16.49 0.92 -10.23
C LEU A 237 -16.97 -0.35 -10.93
N VAL A 238 -17.97 -0.17 -11.80
CA VAL A 238 -18.48 -1.26 -12.66
C VAL A 238 -18.73 -0.74 -14.06
N SER A 239 -18.42 -1.54 -15.06
CA SER A 239 -18.50 -1.17 -16.47
C SER A 239 -19.92 -0.84 -16.95
N GLU A 240 -20.95 -1.39 -16.30
CA GLU A 240 -22.35 -1.21 -16.67
C GLU A 240 -22.87 0.21 -16.45
N VAL A 241 -22.29 0.92 -15.46
CA VAL A 241 -22.75 2.27 -15.09
C VAL A 241 -21.67 3.35 -15.11
N THR A 242 -20.39 2.93 -15.25
CA THR A 242 -19.29 3.88 -15.35
C THR A 242 -19.04 4.18 -16.82
N HIS A 243 -19.68 5.24 -17.30
CA HIS A 243 -19.60 5.64 -18.69
C HIS A 243 -18.32 6.45 -18.93
N GLY A 244 -17.74 6.22 -20.09
CA GLY A 244 -16.43 6.68 -20.45
C GLY A 244 -16.25 8.19 -20.47
N GLY A 245 -15.05 8.54 -20.17
CA GLY A 245 -14.34 9.77 -20.37
C GLY A 245 -12.88 9.37 -20.36
N ASP A 246 -12.00 10.28 -20.70
CA ASP A 246 -10.56 10.00 -20.79
C ASP A 246 -9.96 9.42 -19.47
N ALA A 247 -10.51 9.78 -18.34
CA ALA A 247 -10.06 9.26 -17.04
C ALA A 247 -10.35 7.76 -16.87
N VAL A 248 -11.53 7.29 -17.29
CA VAL A 248 -11.91 5.86 -17.25
C VAL A 248 -11.11 5.05 -18.27
N ALA A 249 -10.88 5.63 -19.46
CA ALA A 249 -10.10 4.97 -20.51
C ALA A 249 -8.61 4.77 -20.15
N ARG A 250 -8.10 5.56 -19.19
CA ARG A 250 -6.72 5.44 -18.70
C ARG A 250 -6.55 4.48 -17.52
N LEU A 251 -7.64 3.88 -17.01
CA LEU A 251 -7.52 2.90 -15.93
C LEU A 251 -6.85 1.63 -16.43
N ASP A 252 -5.81 1.23 -15.73
CA ASP A 252 -5.13 -0.04 -15.94
C ASP A 252 -4.97 -0.77 -14.59
N PRO A 253 -5.53 -1.97 -14.46
CA PRO A 253 -6.40 -2.66 -15.40
C PRO A 253 -7.77 -1.95 -15.59
N PRO A 254 -8.44 -2.17 -16.73
CA PRO A 254 -9.75 -1.57 -16.99
C PRO A 254 -10.82 -2.10 -16.04
N ILE A 255 -11.80 -1.26 -15.71
CA ILE A 255 -12.93 -1.65 -14.86
C ILE A 255 -13.67 -2.87 -15.42
N ARG A 256 -14.18 -3.70 -14.51
CA ARG A 256 -14.91 -4.93 -14.79
C ARG A 256 -16.41 -4.77 -14.51
N ASP A 257 -17.16 -5.81 -14.83
CA ASP A 257 -18.59 -5.88 -14.52
C ASP A 257 -18.86 -6.06 -13.02
N ALA A 258 -20.12 -5.90 -12.63
CA ALA A 258 -20.53 -6.01 -11.24
C ALA A 258 -20.29 -7.42 -10.67
N ALA A 259 -20.41 -8.46 -11.47
CA ALA A 259 -20.19 -9.84 -11.03
C ALA A 259 -18.71 -10.06 -10.66
N THR A 260 -17.79 -9.63 -11.51
CA THR A 260 -16.35 -9.68 -11.23
C THR A 260 -15.99 -8.89 -9.98
N ARG A 261 -16.53 -7.67 -9.82
CA ARG A 261 -16.31 -6.88 -8.59
C ARG A 261 -16.68 -7.64 -7.32
N GLU A 262 -17.85 -8.30 -7.29
CA GLU A 262 -18.25 -9.06 -6.08
C GLU A 262 -17.34 -10.27 -5.85
N LEU A 263 -16.85 -10.93 -6.90
CA LEU A 263 -15.84 -12.00 -6.75
C LEU A 263 -14.52 -11.51 -6.16
N LEU A 264 -14.09 -10.28 -6.48
CA LEU A 264 -12.91 -9.67 -5.86
C LEU A 264 -13.14 -9.37 -4.36
N TRP A 265 -14.36 -8.91 -3.98
CA TRP A 265 -14.73 -8.72 -2.58
C TRP A 265 -14.78 -10.04 -1.81
N ASP A 266 -15.29 -11.10 -2.41
CA ASP A 266 -15.27 -12.44 -1.81
C ASP A 266 -13.83 -12.96 -1.67
N ALA A 267 -12.96 -12.67 -2.63
CA ALA A 267 -11.55 -13.02 -2.57
C ALA A 267 -10.76 -12.27 -1.49
N LEU A 268 -11.13 -11.02 -1.16
CA LEU A 268 -10.62 -10.30 0.02
C LEU A 268 -11.13 -10.95 1.32
N ARG A 269 -12.40 -11.36 1.37
CA ARG A 269 -13.02 -12.00 2.53
C ARG A 269 -12.39 -13.36 2.85
N ASP A 270 -12.16 -14.19 1.84
CA ASP A 270 -11.60 -15.54 2.01
C ASP A 270 -10.05 -15.53 2.06
N GLY A 271 -9.43 -14.37 1.87
CA GLY A 271 -7.98 -14.19 1.90
C GLY A 271 -7.26 -14.66 0.64
N THR A 272 -7.95 -14.94 -0.46
CA THR A 272 -7.34 -15.19 -1.78
C THR A 272 -6.60 -13.96 -2.28
N ILE A 273 -7.16 -12.77 -2.06
CA ILE A 273 -6.49 -11.49 -2.24
C ILE A 273 -6.06 -10.98 -0.87
N ASP A 274 -4.79 -10.60 -0.72
CA ASP A 274 -4.19 -10.17 0.55
C ASP A 274 -4.37 -8.70 0.81
N ALA A 275 -4.23 -7.88 -0.23
CA ALA A 275 -4.04 -6.46 -0.09
C ALA A 275 -4.84 -5.67 -1.12
N VAL A 276 -5.04 -4.40 -0.82
CA VAL A 276 -5.56 -3.41 -1.75
C VAL A 276 -4.48 -2.36 -1.93
N ASP A 277 -3.96 -2.26 -3.16
CA ASP A 277 -3.05 -1.19 -3.53
C ASP A 277 -3.81 0.12 -3.46
N SER A 278 -3.18 1.14 -2.92
CA SER A 278 -3.87 2.38 -2.63
C SER A 278 -3.58 3.41 -3.74
N ALA A 279 -4.51 4.28 -3.94
CA ALA A 279 -4.35 5.55 -4.63
C ALA A 279 -4.76 6.64 -3.63
N ARG A 280 -4.59 7.90 -3.96
CA ARG A 280 -4.84 9.05 -3.07
C ARG A 280 -6.16 9.04 -2.30
N LEU A 281 -7.23 8.56 -2.93
CA LEU A 281 -8.54 8.37 -2.33
C LEU A 281 -8.79 6.92 -1.91
N GLY A 282 -7.76 6.06 -1.96
CA GLY A 282 -7.89 4.62 -1.78
C GLY A 282 -8.63 4.23 -0.53
N LEU A 283 -8.23 4.78 0.63
CA LEU A 283 -8.92 4.53 1.90
C LEU A 283 -10.42 4.85 1.83
N SER A 284 -10.77 6.06 1.42
CA SER A 284 -12.18 6.49 1.38
C SER A 284 -13.00 5.71 0.35
N VAL A 285 -12.41 5.38 -0.80
CA VAL A 285 -13.04 4.55 -1.84
C VAL A 285 -13.30 3.13 -1.31
N VAL A 286 -12.27 2.49 -0.78
CA VAL A 286 -12.37 1.12 -0.24
C VAL A 286 -13.33 1.08 0.94
N TRP A 287 -13.21 2.02 1.88
CA TRP A 287 -14.10 2.09 3.04
C TRP A 287 -15.56 2.30 2.65
N SER A 288 -15.83 3.19 1.70
CA SER A 288 -17.20 3.44 1.22
C SER A 288 -17.88 2.16 0.69
N GLU A 289 -17.14 1.28 0.07
CA GLU A 289 -17.66 0.03 -0.48
C GLU A 289 -17.59 -1.14 0.52
N ALA A 290 -16.56 -1.20 1.37
CA ALA A 290 -16.36 -2.21 2.41
C ALA A 290 -17.49 -2.17 3.45
N ARG A 291 -17.82 -0.98 3.97
CA ARG A 291 -18.89 -0.80 4.98
C ARG A 291 -20.26 -1.29 4.49
N ARG A 292 -20.56 -1.18 3.20
CA ARG A 292 -21.81 -1.66 2.60
C ARG A 292 -21.88 -3.19 2.56
N ARG A 293 -20.71 -3.86 2.65
CA ARG A 293 -20.57 -5.32 2.61
C ARG A 293 -20.32 -5.93 3.99
N GLY A 294 -20.47 -5.11 5.05
CA GLY A 294 -20.35 -5.55 6.44
C GLY A 294 -18.91 -5.73 6.94
N PHE A 295 -17.93 -5.17 6.23
CA PHE A 295 -16.57 -5.06 6.73
C PHE A 295 -16.42 -3.84 7.64
N ASP A 296 -15.42 -3.85 8.51
CA ASP A 296 -15.05 -2.71 9.36
C ASP A 296 -13.68 -2.13 9.00
N LEU A 297 -13.27 -1.08 9.70
CA LEU A 297 -11.96 -0.46 9.44
C LEU A 297 -10.77 -1.33 9.89
N ALA A 298 -10.98 -2.37 10.70
CA ALA A 298 -9.91 -3.33 10.99
C ALA A 298 -9.62 -4.23 9.79
N ASP A 299 -10.66 -4.60 9.00
CA ASP A 299 -10.47 -5.29 7.73
C ASP A 299 -9.68 -4.41 6.74
N VAL A 300 -10.07 -3.13 6.61
CA VAL A 300 -9.38 -2.18 5.73
C VAL A 300 -7.92 -1.97 6.15
N ALA A 301 -7.66 -1.83 7.46
CA ALA A 301 -6.29 -1.74 7.99
C ALA A 301 -5.48 -3.01 7.71
N CYS A 302 -6.11 -4.18 7.78
CA CYS A 302 -5.48 -5.44 7.42
C CYS A 302 -5.01 -5.43 5.96
N TRP A 303 -5.85 -5.01 5.01
CA TRP A 303 -5.57 -5.02 3.58
C TRP A 303 -4.63 -3.90 3.12
N MET A 304 -4.66 -2.73 3.77
CA MET A 304 -3.97 -1.52 3.31
C MET A 304 -2.82 -1.07 4.22
N SER A 305 -2.56 -1.80 5.32
CA SER A 305 -1.49 -1.49 6.25
C SER A 305 -0.72 -2.74 6.68
N THR A 306 -1.36 -3.67 7.40
CA THR A 306 -0.68 -4.82 7.99
C THR A 306 -0.11 -5.76 6.92
N ARG A 307 -0.95 -6.18 5.97
CA ARG A 307 -0.52 -7.13 4.93
C ARG A 307 0.38 -6.49 3.88
N THR A 308 0.18 -5.21 3.57
CA THR A 308 1.05 -4.47 2.65
C THR A 308 2.43 -4.24 3.25
N ALA A 309 2.55 -3.91 4.54
CA ALA A 309 3.83 -3.83 5.24
C ALA A 309 4.57 -5.19 5.22
N ALA A 310 3.85 -6.28 5.55
CA ALA A 310 4.40 -7.64 5.53
C ALA A 310 4.83 -8.08 4.12
N LEU A 311 4.06 -7.72 3.08
CA LEU A 311 4.37 -8.00 1.68
C LEU A 311 5.77 -7.52 1.30
N VAL A 312 6.05 -6.26 1.61
CA VAL A 312 7.34 -5.63 1.29
C VAL A 312 8.41 -5.85 2.38
N GLY A 313 8.09 -6.55 3.48
CA GLY A 313 9.04 -6.90 4.53
C GLY A 313 9.37 -5.76 5.50
N LEU A 314 8.48 -4.78 5.64
CA LEU A 314 8.57 -3.72 6.64
C LEU A 314 8.04 -4.24 7.97
N ALA A 315 8.93 -4.71 8.84
CA ALA A 315 8.57 -5.32 10.14
C ALA A 315 8.36 -4.28 11.26
N ASP A 316 8.69 -3.02 11.01
CA ASP A 316 8.67 -1.93 12.00
C ASP A 316 7.37 -1.11 11.98
N ARG A 317 6.40 -1.43 11.13
CA ARG A 317 5.15 -0.67 10.92
C ARG A 317 3.99 -1.55 10.46
N GLY A 318 2.82 -0.96 10.21
CA GLY A 318 1.64 -1.66 9.69
C GLY A 318 0.65 -2.11 10.77
N GLU A 319 0.97 -1.91 12.05
CA GLU A 319 0.12 -2.23 13.19
C GLU A 319 0.27 -1.19 14.31
N ILE A 320 -0.74 -1.07 15.17
CA ILE A 320 -0.62 -0.35 16.44
C ILE A 320 -0.15 -1.36 17.50
N ARG A 321 1.17 -1.47 17.65
CA ARG A 321 1.80 -2.45 18.56
C ARG A 321 3.07 -1.86 19.18
N THR A 322 3.29 -2.17 20.45
CA THR A 322 4.51 -1.77 21.18
C THR A 322 5.76 -2.20 20.43
N GLY A 323 6.72 -1.30 20.33
CA GLY A 323 7.99 -1.50 19.63
C GLY A 323 7.95 -1.13 18.15
N LEU A 324 6.78 -0.92 17.57
CA LEU A 324 6.67 -0.46 16.19
C LEU A 324 6.73 1.07 16.10
N ARG A 325 7.09 1.55 14.95
CA ARG A 325 7.09 2.97 14.59
C ARG A 325 5.69 3.55 14.75
N ALA A 326 5.61 4.74 15.30
CA ALA A 326 4.35 5.44 15.49
C ALA A 326 3.89 6.11 14.17
N ASP A 327 3.65 5.26 13.17
CA ASP A 327 3.07 5.63 11.89
C ASP A 327 1.57 5.32 11.98
N LEU A 328 0.74 6.37 12.07
CA LEU A 328 -0.67 6.27 12.44
C LEU A 328 -1.53 7.16 11.53
N THR A 329 -2.81 6.83 11.42
CA THR A 329 -3.82 7.70 10.79
C THR A 329 -5.09 7.74 11.59
N ALA A 330 -5.75 8.91 11.62
CA ALA A 330 -7.03 9.11 12.29
C ALA A 330 -8.13 9.35 11.25
N VAL A 331 -9.18 8.54 11.28
CA VAL A 331 -10.21 8.49 10.26
C VAL A 331 -11.59 8.72 10.88
N ALA A 332 -12.31 9.75 10.41
CA ALA A 332 -13.73 9.94 10.71
C ALA A 332 -14.55 9.06 9.76
N ASP A 333 -14.87 7.85 10.20
CA ASP A 333 -15.40 6.78 9.37
C ASP A 333 -16.85 7.01 8.89
N ASP A 334 -17.66 7.73 9.64
CA ASP A 334 -19.03 8.09 9.27
C ASP A 334 -19.15 9.42 8.50
N GLU A 335 -18.08 10.22 8.50
CA GLU A 335 -18.08 11.47 7.75
C GLU A 335 -17.93 11.21 6.27
N ALA A 336 -18.72 11.95 5.47
CA ALA A 336 -18.73 11.83 4.03
C ALA A 336 -18.39 13.16 3.36
N PHE A 337 -17.77 13.07 2.19
CA PHE A 337 -17.49 14.20 1.32
C PHE A 337 -17.77 13.85 -0.14
N VAL A 338 -17.94 14.88 -0.96
CA VAL A 338 -18.09 14.71 -2.41
C VAL A 338 -16.77 15.05 -3.07
N VAL A 339 -16.30 14.15 -3.93
CA VAL A 339 -15.08 14.39 -4.71
C VAL A 339 -15.33 15.48 -5.74
N LEU A 340 -14.65 16.61 -5.61
CA LEU A 340 -14.77 17.73 -6.54
C LEU A 340 -13.92 17.48 -7.79
N PRO A 341 -14.41 17.84 -9.00
CA PRO A 341 -13.68 17.63 -10.25
C PRO A 341 -12.34 18.39 -10.34
N ASP A 342 -12.26 19.52 -9.63
CA ASP A 342 -11.12 20.45 -9.64
C ASP A 342 -10.29 20.43 -8.36
N ALA A 343 -10.46 19.40 -7.52
CA ALA A 343 -9.70 19.24 -6.30
C ALA A 343 -8.20 18.96 -6.60
N ARG A 344 -7.49 19.99 -7.03
CA ARG A 344 -6.06 19.94 -7.38
C ARG A 344 -5.19 19.48 -6.22
N GLU A 345 -5.64 19.69 -4.99
CA GLU A 345 -4.97 19.20 -3.77
C GLU A 345 -5.04 17.66 -3.67
N LEU A 346 -6.01 17.01 -4.32
CA LEU A 346 -6.13 15.56 -4.44
C LEU A 346 -5.48 15.00 -5.73
N GLY A 347 -4.97 15.89 -6.57
CA GLY A 347 -4.03 15.59 -7.65
C GLY A 347 -4.59 15.16 -8.99
N SER A 348 -5.88 15.22 -9.29
CA SER A 348 -6.34 15.19 -10.67
C SER A 348 -7.71 15.84 -10.87
N ALA A 349 -7.77 16.73 -11.88
CA ALA A 349 -9.02 17.24 -12.43
C ALA A 349 -9.88 16.14 -13.09
N ASP A 350 -9.27 14.97 -13.33
CA ASP A 350 -9.83 13.84 -14.05
C ASP A 350 -10.08 12.62 -13.16
N SER A 351 -10.36 12.82 -11.87
CA SER A 351 -10.64 11.70 -10.98
C SER A 351 -11.85 10.90 -11.45
N VAL A 352 -11.67 9.60 -11.64
CA VAL A 352 -12.77 8.66 -11.96
C VAL A 352 -13.84 8.61 -10.86
N TYR A 353 -13.55 9.18 -9.70
CA TYR A 353 -14.48 9.32 -8.57
C TYR A 353 -15.15 10.69 -8.50
N ALA A 354 -14.91 11.59 -9.44
CA ALA A 354 -15.50 12.93 -9.44
C ALA A 354 -17.04 12.87 -9.26
N GLN A 355 -17.57 13.76 -8.41
CA GLN A 355 -18.98 13.84 -8.02
C GLN A 355 -19.51 12.64 -7.21
N ARG A 356 -18.67 11.68 -6.83
CA ARG A 356 -19.07 10.60 -5.91
C ARG A 356 -18.99 11.07 -4.46
N ALA A 357 -19.96 10.65 -3.66
CA ALA A 357 -19.90 10.78 -2.21
C ALA A 357 -19.09 9.58 -1.65
N LEU A 358 -18.02 9.89 -0.94
CA LEU A 358 -17.17 8.91 -0.26
C LEU A 358 -17.26 9.12 1.25
N ALA A 359 -17.22 8.03 2.02
CA ALA A 359 -17.12 8.04 3.47
C ALA A 359 -15.65 7.81 3.90
N GLY A 360 -15.34 8.22 5.13
CA GLY A 360 -13.99 8.03 5.69
C GLY A 360 -13.08 9.22 5.38
N VAL A 361 -13.20 10.26 6.20
CA VAL A 361 -12.33 11.46 6.10
C VAL A 361 -11.09 11.26 6.97
N VAL A 362 -9.93 11.33 6.37
CA VAL A 362 -8.66 11.35 7.11
C VAL A 362 -8.52 12.69 7.81
N ARG A 363 -8.45 12.66 9.15
CA ARG A 363 -8.29 13.86 9.99
C ARG A 363 -6.84 14.31 10.04
N TRP A 364 -5.95 13.34 10.21
CA TRP A 364 -4.52 13.53 10.18
C TRP A 364 -3.79 12.22 9.93
N THR A 365 -2.57 12.36 9.49
CA THR A 365 -1.59 11.30 9.31
C THR A 365 -0.40 11.61 10.19
N MET A 366 0.22 10.61 10.80
CA MET A 366 1.35 10.74 11.69
C MET A 366 2.46 9.81 11.21
N THR A 367 3.67 10.32 11.13
CA THR A 367 4.87 9.52 10.85
C THR A 367 5.86 9.67 12.01
N ALA A 368 6.33 8.54 12.55
CA ALA A 368 7.25 8.51 13.69
C ALA A 368 6.79 9.44 14.84
N GLY A 369 5.53 9.38 15.23
CA GLY A 369 4.99 10.16 16.35
C GLY A 369 4.74 11.64 16.08
N VAL A 370 4.95 12.11 14.86
CA VAL A 370 4.73 13.51 14.47
C VAL A 370 3.60 13.61 13.44
N VAL A 371 2.60 14.42 13.75
CA VAL A 371 1.51 14.71 12.80
C VAL A 371 2.09 15.42 11.58
N VAL A 372 1.79 14.88 10.41
CA VAL A 372 2.26 15.40 9.13
C VAL A 372 1.48 16.66 8.77
N ASP A 373 2.19 17.76 8.51
CA ASP A 373 1.65 18.91 7.82
C ASP A 373 1.96 18.76 6.32
N PRO A 374 0.96 18.54 5.46
CA PRO A 374 1.19 18.37 4.03
C PRO A 374 1.79 19.62 3.34
N ARG A 375 1.72 20.78 3.98
CA ARG A 375 2.30 22.04 3.51
C ARG A 375 3.62 22.40 4.24
N GLY A 376 4.00 21.57 5.19
CA GLY A 376 5.20 21.74 6.00
C GLY A 376 6.47 21.25 5.32
N LEU A 377 7.55 21.21 6.08
CA LEU A 377 8.81 20.66 5.61
C LEU A 377 8.71 19.15 5.41
N PRO A 378 9.27 18.60 4.32
CA PRO A 378 9.37 17.17 4.09
C PRO A 378 10.11 16.47 5.23
N ARG A 379 9.59 15.32 5.69
CA ARG A 379 10.15 14.53 6.81
C ARG A 379 10.33 13.05 6.45
N GLY A 380 9.81 12.65 5.30
CA GLY A 380 9.98 11.31 4.78
C GLY A 380 11.42 11.05 4.36
N ARG A 381 11.78 9.80 4.35
CA ARG A 381 13.13 9.35 4.02
C ARG A 381 13.07 8.19 3.03
N PRO A 382 14.12 8.01 2.22
CA PRO A 382 14.27 6.82 1.42
C PRO A 382 14.45 5.60 2.32
N LEU A 383 13.71 4.52 2.01
CA LEU A 383 13.82 3.24 2.68
C LEU A 383 14.61 2.25 1.83
N THR A 384 15.30 1.35 2.51
CA THR A 384 15.99 0.23 1.89
C THR A 384 15.53 -1.07 2.52
N ARG A 385 15.40 -2.12 1.72
CA ARG A 385 15.17 -3.47 2.24
C ARG A 385 16.38 -3.90 3.06
N ALA A 386 16.15 -4.48 4.23
CA ALA A 386 17.23 -5.12 4.99
C ALA A 386 17.88 -6.23 4.15
N THR A 387 19.19 -6.19 4.00
CA THR A 387 19.95 -7.23 3.29
C THR A 387 20.11 -8.46 4.18
N ARG A 388 20.21 -9.66 3.57
CA ARG A 388 20.52 -10.89 4.30
C ARG A 388 21.93 -10.80 4.87
N GLY A 389 22.11 -10.21 6.02
CA GLY A 389 23.41 -10.03 6.68
C GLY A 389 23.40 -9.09 7.87
N ASP A 390 22.31 -8.35 8.04
CA ASP A 390 22.17 -7.35 9.11
C ASP A 390 21.43 -7.89 10.35
N GLY A 391 21.41 -9.21 10.56
CA GLY A 391 20.77 -9.90 11.67
C GLY A 391 21.76 -10.61 12.58
#